data_377b2490b619a9ae64acc6d7c49252f4
#
_entry.id   377b2490b619a9ae64acc6d7c49252f4
#
_cell.length_a   1.000
_cell.length_b   1.000
_cell.length_c   1.000
_cell.angle_alpha   90.00
_cell.angle_beta   90.00
_cell.angle_gamma   90.00
#
_symmetry.space_group_name_H-M   'P 1'
#
loop_
_entity.id
_entity.type
_entity.pdbx_description
1 polymer ?
#
loop_
_entity_poly.entity_id
_entity_poly.type
_entity_poly.pdbx_seq_one_letter_code
_entity_poly.pdbx_strand_id
1 'polypeptide(L)'
;MANFVELWVYLSATPLFGLTATLSVYVFALAFYTRVDQAPWANPVLWSVVVISAGLLVAGVSYPVYFAGAQFVHFLLGPAVVALAWPLWQRREVVRRRWLRLLIASGLGASAAIASSLAMGWALGLPADILLSLVSKSVTAPVAMGIAEQIGGVPALAAVFAVLTGLVGAISAKYLYALLRIPTNAEGWLARGYALGTASHGIGAARALQVDEEAGAYAGLALGLQVVLQALMVPLVFRLVA
;
A
#
# COMPACT_ATOMS: atom_id res chain seq x y z
N MET A 1 -27.54 36.49 6.73
CA MET A 1 -27.34 35.05 6.43
C MET A 1 -25.93 34.93 5.88
N ALA A 2 -25.03 34.23 6.58
CA ALA A 2 -23.72 33.96 6.01
C ALA A 2 -23.94 33.24 4.67
N ASN A 3 -23.31 33.75 3.62
CA ASN A 3 -23.40 33.15 2.30
C ASN A 3 -22.84 31.73 2.37
N PHE A 4 -23.50 30.74 1.79
CA PHE A 4 -23.01 29.35 1.74
C PHE A 4 -21.54 29.28 1.29
N VAL A 5 -21.13 30.16 0.40
CA VAL A 5 -19.75 30.31 -0.08
C VAL A 5 -18.81 30.76 1.05
N GLU A 6 -19.19 31.73 1.87
CA GLU A 6 -18.36 32.18 3.00
C GLU A 6 -18.22 31.09 4.07
N LEU A 7 -19.30 30.39 4.37
CA LEU A 7 -19.28 29.27 5.29
C LEU A 7 -18.40 28.13 4.74
N TRP A 8 -18.49 27.85 3.43
CA TRP A 8 -17.66 26.83 2.79
C TRP A 8 -16.17 27.18 2.83
N VAL A 9 -15.80 28.44 2.50
CA VAL A 9 -14.42 28.93 2.58
C VAL A 9 -13.87 28.81 4.00
N TYR A 10 -14.68 29.19 5.00
CA TYR A 10 -14.29 29.07 6.40
C TYR A 10 -14.08 27.61 6.83
N LEU A 11 -15.01 26.72 6.50
CA LEU A 11 -14.92 25.30 6.86
C LEU A 11 -13.77 24.58 6.13
N SER A 12 -13.57 24.88 4.86
CA SER A 12 -12.49 24.25 4.07
C SER A 12 -11.09 24.69 4.51
N ALA A 13 -10.97 25.87 5.10
CA ALA A 13 -9.71 26.37 5.65
C ALA A 13 -9.38 25.79 7.04
N THR A 14 -10.32 25.07 7.69
CA THR A 14 -10.06 24.48 9.01
C THR A 14 -9.36 23.11 8.89
N PRO A 15 -8.39 22.80 9.77
CA PRO A 15 -7.76 21.48 9.78
C PRO A 15 -8.76 20.32 9.94
N LEU A 16 -9.91 20.57 10.58
CA LEU A 16 -10.97 19.58 10.78
C LEU A 16 -11.61 19.14 9.47
N PHE A 17 -11.61 19.98 8.43
CA PHE A 17 -12.18 19.64 7.12
C PHE A 17 -11.45 18.42 6.51
N GLY A 18 -10.12 18.46 6.38
CA GLY A 18 -9.35 17.37 5.78
C GLY A 18 -9.49 16.06 6.54
N LEU A 19 -9.46 16.13 7.88
CA LEU A 19 -9.66 14.96 8.73
C LEU A 19 -11.07 14.37 8.57
N THR A 20 -12.10 15.21 8.70
CA THR A 20 -13.50 14.77 8.64
C THR A 20 -13.86 14.22 7.25
N ALA A 21 -13.42 14.91 6.18
CA ALA A 21 -13.61 14.47 4.80
C ALA A 21 -12.98 13.09 4.58
N THR A 22 -11.73 12.89 5.01
CA THR A 22 -11.02 11.60 4.87
C THR A 22 -11.77 10.47 5.57
N LEU A 23 -12.11 10.67 6.85
CA LEU A 23 -12.78 9.64 7.65
C LEU A 23 -14.18 9.33 7.12
N SER A 24 -14.97 10.37 6.79
CA SER A 24 -16.34 10.20 6.30
C SER A 24 -16.34 9.45 4.95
N VAL A 25 -15.53 9.89 3.99
CA VAL A 25 -15.45 9.24 2.68
C VAL A 25 -15.00 7.79 2.82
N TYR A 26 -14.02 7.51 3.70
CA TYR A 26 -13.58 6.14 3.93
C TYR A 26 -14.68 5.26 4.54
N VAL A 27 -15.42 5.76 5.53
CA VAL A 27 -16.55 5.02 6.14
C VAL A 27 -17.64 4.73 5.11
N PHE A 28 -18.00 5.71 4.26
CA PHE A 28 -18.96 5.50 3.19
C PHE A 28 -18.46 4.50 2.14
N ALA A 29 -17.19 4.60 1.73
CA ALA A 29 -16.57 3.66 0.80
C ALA A 29 -16.54 2.23 1.38
N LEU A 30 -16.25 2.09 2.68
CA LEU A 30 -16.28 0.82 3.38
C LEU A 30 -17.70 0.23 3.46
N ALA A 31 -18.70 1.07 3.78
CA ALA A 31 -20.10 0.66 3.80
C ALA A 31 -20.59 0.24 2.40
N PHE A 32 -20.18 0.92 1.35
CA PHE A 32 -20.44 0.53 -0.02
C PHE A 32 -19.78 -0.82 -0.35
N TYR A 33 -18.51 -0.98 -0.02
CA TYR A 33 -17.74 -2.20 -0.23
C TYR A 33 -18.40 -3.42 0.44
N THR A 34 -18.89 -3.28 1.68
CA THR A 34 -19.58 -4.37 2.37
C THR A 34 -20.93 -4.71 1.74
N ARG A 35 -21.64 -3.74 1.17
CA ARG A 35 -22.93 -3.97 0.49
C ARG A 35 -22.80 -4.72 -0.86
N VAL A 36 -21.64 -4.66 -1.49
CA VAL A 36 -21.35 -5.34 -2.77
C VAL A 36 -20.51 -6.61 -2.56
N ASP A 37 -20.71 -7.29 -1.44
CA ASP A 37 -20.05 -8.55 -1.09
C ASP A 37 -18.52 -8.48 -1.21
N GLN A 38 -17.95 -7.36 -0.79
CA GLN A 38 -16.51 -7.13 -0.79
C GLN A 38 -15.86 -7.32 -2.16
N ALA A 39 -16.56 -6.94 -3.23
CA ALA A 39 -16.05 -7.03 -4.58
C ALA A 39 -14.72 -6.27 -4.74
N PRO A 40 -13.69 -6.85 -5.37
CA PRO A 40 -12.36 -6.23 -5.47
C PRO A 40 -12.36 -4.84 -6.12
N TRP A 41 -13.23 -4.59 -7.09
CA TRP A 41 -13.37 -3.29 -7.76
C TRP A 41 -13.94 -2.18 -6.86
N ALA A 42 -14.66 -2.56 -5.80
CA ALA A 42 -15.23 -1.64 -4.82
C ALA A 42 -14.26 -1.33 -3.66
N ASN A 43 -12.96 -1.59 -3.82
CA ASN A 43 -11.95 -1.37 -2.78
C ASN A 43 -12.10 0.02 -2.12
N PRO A 44 -12.27 0.10 -0.78
CA PRO A 44 -12.58 1.35 -0.10
C PRO A 44 -11.45 2.40 -0.21
N VAL A 45 -10.18 1.96 -0.28
CA VAL A 45 -9.05 2.88 -0.47
C VAL A 45 -9.11 3.52 -1.86
N LEU A 46 -9.36 2.71 -2.90
CA LEU A 46 -9.51 3.21 -4.27
C LEU A 46 -10.60 4.28 -4.36
N TRP A 47 -11.81 3.95 -3.87
CA TRP A 47 -12.93 4.88 -3.93
C TRP A 47 -12.73 6.12 -3.06
N SER A 48 -12.07 5.99 -1.91
CA SER A 48 -11.71 7.15 -1.09
C SER A 48 -10.78 8.11 -1.82
N VAL A 49 -9.74 7.58 -2.48
CA VAL A 49 -8.84 8.40 -3.29
C VAL A 49 -9.58 9.10 -4.42
N VAL A 50 -10.40 8.37 -5.18
CA VAL A 50 -11.17 8.94 -6.31
C VAL A 50 -12.13 10.03 -5.83
N VAL A 51 -12.93 9.76 -4.80
CA VAL A 51 -13.95 10.70 -4.31
C VAL A 51 -13.31 11.95 -3.70
N ILE A 52 -12.25 11.79 -2.88
CA ILE A 52 -11.56 12.93 -2.27
C ILE A 52 -10.89 13.77 -3.36
N SER A 53 -10.15 13.14 -4.28
CA SER A 53 -9.48 13.87 -5.37
C SER A 53 -10.46 14.63 -6.25
N ALA A 54 -11.56 13.99 -6.66
CA ALA A 54 -12.60 14.64 -7.43
C ALA A 54 -13.26 15.79 -6.65
N GLY A 55 -13.56 15.58 -5.37
CA GLY A 55 -14.12 16.59 -4.48
C GLY A 55 -13.23 17.82 -4.34
N LEU A 56 -11.93 17.64 -4.13
CA LEU A 56 -10.95 18.72 -4.03
C LEU A 56 -10.86 19.50 -5.34
N LEU A 57 -10.84 18.82 -6.50
CA LEU A 57 -10.80 19.45 -7.81
C LEU A 57 -12.06 20.29 -8.08
N VAL A 58 -13.24 19.75 -7.81
CA VAL A 58 -14.52 20.44 -8.02
C VAL A 58 -14.68 21.62 -7.06
N ALA A 59 -14.25 21.45 -5.81
CA ALA A 59 -14.33 22.48 -4.78
C ALA A 59 -13.23 23.56 -4.89
N GLY A 60 -12.23 23.38 -5.77
CA GLY A 60 -11.08 24.27 -5.90
C GLY A 60 -10.19 24.32 -4.66
N VAL A 61 -10.23 23.27 -3.81
CA VAL A 61 -9.42 23.18 -2.59
C VAL A 61 -8.05 22.61 -2.95
N SER A 62 -7.00 23.36 -2.62
CA SER A 62 -5.63 22.89 -2.88
C SER A 62 -5.24 21.74 -1.95
N TYR A 63 -4.38 20.85 -2.44
CA TYR A 63 -3.91 19.71 -1.66
C TYR A 63 -3.25 20.11 -0.31
N PRO A 64 -2.41 21.17 -0.20
CA PRO A 64 -1.86 21.59 1.08
C PRO A 64 -2.92 21.95 2.13
N VAL A 65 -4.00 22.62 1.71
CA VAL A 65 -5.12 22.97 2.60
C VAL A 65 -5.83 21.71 3.11
N TYR A 66 -6.14 20.78 2.23
CA TYR A 66 -6.70 19.48 2.62
C TYR A 66 -5.76 18.71 3.54
N PHE A 67 -4.47 18.62 3.18
CA PHE A 67 -3.47 17.85 3.91
C PHE A 67 -3.21 18.40 5.31
N ALA A 68 -3.36 19.69 5.54
CA ALA A 68 -3.25 20.31 6.87
C ALA A 68 -4.18 19.66 7.90
N GLY A 69 -5.36 19.17 7.46
CA GLY A 69 -6.26 18.36 8.29
C GLY A 69 -5.96 16.88 8.24
N ALA A 70 -5.70 16.35 7.05
CA ALA A 70 -5.45 14.93 6.84
C ALA A 70 -4.12 14.45 7.48
N GLN A 71 -3.19 15.34 7.80
CA GLN A 71 -1.91 15.01 8.45
C GLN A 71 -2.07 14.26 9.79
N PHE A 72 -3.21 14.42 10.49
CA PHE A 72 -3.46 13.65 11.70
C PHE A 72 -3.61 12.15 11.40
N VAL A 73 -4.24 11.80 10.26
CA VAL A 73 -4.29 10.41 9.78
C VAL A 73 -2.90 9.96 9.33
N HIS A 74 -2.16 10.84 8.63
CA HIS A 74 -0.80 10.57 8.21
C HIS A 74 0.14 10.29 9.40
N PHE A 75 0.01 11.01 10.49
CA PHE A 75 0.78 10.77 11.72
C PHE A 75 0.59 9.34 12.26
N LEU A 76 -0.61 8.75 12.11
CA LEU A 76 -0.88 7.38 12.54
C LEU A 76 -0.15 6.31 11.69
N LEU A 77 0.44 6.67 10.55
CA LEU A 77 1.25 5.75 9.75
C LEU A 77 2.46 5.22 10.52
N GLY A 78 3.10 6.06 11.36
CA GLY A 78 4.22 5.64 12.21
C GLY A 78 3.84 4.48 13.14
N PRO A 79 2.89 4.68 14.07
CA PRO A 79 2.36 3.61 14.93
C PRO A 79 1.83 2.40 14.14
N ALA A 80 1.15 2.62 13.00
CA ALA A 80 0.65 1.54 12.16
C ALA A 80 1.78 0.68 11.59
N VAL A 81 2.90 1.28 11.15
CA VAL A 81 4.08 0.54 10.68
C VAL A 81 4.69 -0.28 11.82
N VAL A 82 4.79 0.27 13.03
CA VAL A 82 5.26 -0.48 14.21
C VAL A 82 4.33 -1.65 14.52
N ALA A 83 3.01 -1.45 14.39
CA ALA A 83 2.02 -2.51 14.61
C ALA A 83 2.16 -3.69 13.63
N LEU A 84 2.82 -3.51 12.47
CA LEU A 84 3.16 -4.60 11.55
C LEU A 84 4.14 -5.63 12.13
N ALA A 85 4.83 -5.30 13.23
CA ALA A 85 5.62 -6.28 13.98
C ALA A 85 4.74 -7.35 14.66
N TRP A 86 3.46 -7.04 14.92
CA TRP A 86 2.55 -7.96 15.61
C TRP A 86 2.28 -9.27 14.84
N PRO A 87 1.91 -9.28 13.55
CA PRO A 87 1.81 -10.51 12.77
C PRO A 87 3.11 -11.32 12.71
N LEU A 88 4.27 -10.65 12.65
CA LEU A 88 5.58 -11.32 12.73
C LEU A 88 5.76 -12.02 14.08
N TRP A 89 5.43 -11.34 15.17
CA TRP A 89 5.52 -11.90 16.51
C TRP A 89 4.56 -13.07 16.73
N GLN A 90 3.31 -12.94 16.28
CA GLN A 90 2.32 -14.03 16.37
C GLN A 90 2.78 -15.28 15.62
N ARG A 91 3.45 -15.14 14.50
CA ARG A 91 3.93 -16.23 13.65
C ARG A 91 5.44 -16.54 13.83
N ARG A 92 6.06 -16.08 14.93
CA ARG A 92 7.50 -16.24 15.18
C ARG A 92 7.99 -17.70 15.08
N GLU A 93 7.16 -18.68 15.46
CA GLU A 93 7.52 -20.09 15.33
C GLU A 93 7.58 -20.54 13.86
N VAL A 94 6.66 -20.07 13.04
CA VAL A 94 6.67 -20.32 11.58
C VAL A 94 7.90 -19.66 10.96
N VAL A 95 8.17 -18.42 11.34
CA VAL A 95 9.37 -17.69 10.90
C VAL A 95 10.62 -18.46 11.29
N ARG A 96 10.76 -18.85 12.55
CA ARG A 96 11.92 -19.58 13.07
C ARG A 96 12.15 -20.92 12.37
N ARG A 97 11.06 -21.68 12.08
CA ARG A 97 11.16 -22.99 11.43
C ARG A 97 11.39 -22.91 9.92
N ARG A 98 10.91 -21.86 9.27
CA ARG A 98 10.91 -21.71 7.81
C ARG A 98 11.64 -20.46 7.32
N TRP A 99 12.44 -19.84 8.17
CA TRP A 99 13.05 -18.51 7.93
C TRP A 99 13.75 -18.43 6.58
N LEU A 100 14.52 -19.45 6.20
CA LEU A 100 15.26 -19.49 4.94
C LEU A 100 14.31 -19.50 3.73
N ARG A 101 13.24 -20.32 3.78
CA ARG A 101 12.24 -20.37 2.69
C ARG A 101 11.49 -19.06 2.55
N LEU A 102 11.09 -18.47 3.67
CA LEU A 102 10.39 -17.18 3.70
C LEU A 102 11.29 -16.05 3.18
N LEU A 103 12.57 -16.05 3.60
CA LEU A 103 13.55 -15.06 3.14
C LEU A 103 13.83 -15.19 1.63
N ILE A 104 14.02 -16.41 1.14
CA ILE A 104 14.22 -16.67 -0.30
C ILE A 104 12.97 -16.24 -1.09
N ALA A 105 11.77 -16.61 -0.64
CA ALA A 105 10.53 -16.23 -1.31
C ALA A 105 10.34 -14.71 -1.33
N SER A 106 10.59 -14.02 -0.20
CA SER A 106 10.56 -12.56 -0.14
C SER A 106 11.61 -11.91 -1.04
N GLY A 107 12.83 -12.43 -1.01
CA GLY A 107 13.94 -11.91 -1.83
C GLY A 107 13.69 -12.07 -3.33
N LEU A 108 13.26 -13.27 -3.75
CA LEU A 108 12.89 -13.51 -5.15
C LEU A 108 11.70 -12.66 -5.60
N GLY A 109 10.66 -12.54 -4.75
CA GLY A 109 9.51 -11.69 -5.03
C GLY A 109 9.88 -10.21 -5.16
N ALA A 110 10.69 -9.70 -4.23
CA ALA A 110 11.19 -8.33 -4.28
C ALA A 110 12.04 -8.09 -5.52
N SER A 111 13.01 -8.97 -5.80
CA SER A 111 13.89 -8.86 -6.95
C SER A 111 13.12 -8.89 -8.27
N ALA A 112 12.16 -9.80 -8.41
CA ALA A 112 11.30 -9.88 -9.58
C ALA A 112 10.45 -8.60 -9.77
N ALA A 113 9.87 -8.08 -8.68
CA ALA A 113 9.08 -6.86 -8.71
C ALA A 113 9.92 -5.63 -9.08
N ILE A 114 11.12 -5.50 -8.52
CA ILE A 114 12.06 -4.40 -8.81
C ILE A 114 12.57 -4.51 -10.25
N ALA A 115 13.11 -5.67 -10.63
CA ALA A 115 13.69 -5.88 -11.95
C ALA A 115 12.65 -5.66 -13.07
N SER A 116 11.44 -6.20 -12.93
CA SER A 116 10.38 -6.03 -13.92
C SER A 116 9.95 -4.57 -14.06
N SER A 117 9.82 -3.83 -12.94
CA SER A 117 9.45 -2.40 -13.01
C SER A 117 10.55 -1.55 -13.62
N LEU A 118 11.80 -1.79 -13.24
CA LEU A 118 12.94 -1.08 -13.82
C LEU A 118 13.08 -1.37 -15.30
N ALA A 119 12.97 -2.66 -15.71
CA ALA A 119 13.05 -3.05 -17.12
C ALA A 119 11.94 -2.40 -17.96
N MET A 120 10.68 -2.42 -17.47
CA MET A 120 9.56 -1.78 -18.15
C MET A 120 9.71 -0.27 -18.20
N GLY A 121 10.06 0.36 -17.08
CA GLY A 121 10.24 1.81 -17.02
C GLY A 121 11.40 2.28 -17.91
N TRP A 122 12.51 1.54 -17.95
CA TRP A 122 13.63 1.80 -18.85
C TRP A 122 13.22 1.65 -20.33
N ALA A 123 12.48 0.59 -20.67
CA ALA A 123 11.98 0.38 -22.02
C ALA A 123 11.00 1.48 -22.49
N LEU A 124 10.29 2.11 -21.54
CA LEU A 124 9.42 3.26 -21.80
C LEU A 124 10.17 4.60 -21.79
N GLY A 125 11.47 4.62 -21.57
CA GLY A 125 12.28 5.84 -21.55
C GLY A 125 12.02 6.73 -20.32
N LEU A 126 11.61 6.16 -19.19
CA LEU A 126 11.36 6.96 -18.00
C LEU A 126 12.66 7.55 -17.42
N PRO A 127 12.63 8.80 -16.91
CA PRO A 127 13.75 9.42 -16.23
C PRO A 127 14.22 8.61 -15.01
N ALA A 128 15.49 8.78 -14.62
CA ALA A 128 16.13 8.00 -13.58
C ALA A 128 15.45 8.17 -12.20
N ASP A 129 15.03 9.37 -11.85
CA ASP A 129 14.33 9.68 -10.61
C ASP A 129 12.97 8.97 -10.51
N ILE A 130 12.25 8.83 -11.63
CA ILE A 130 11.01 8.06 -11.70
C ILE A 130 11.30 6.57 -11.57
N LEU A 131 12.34 6.06 -12.26
CA LEU A 131 12.77 4.67 -12.14
C LEU A 131 13.13 4.31 -10.70
N LEU A 132 13.90 5.17 -10.03
CA LEU A 132 14.27 4.98 -8.62
C LEU A 132 13.05 5.00 -7.69
N SER A 133 12.05 5.81 -8.00
CA SER A 133 10.78 5.84 -7.26
C SER A 133 9.98 4.53 -7.39
N LEU A 134 10.14 3.78 -8.47
CA LEU A 134 9.49 2.48 -8.69
C LEU A 134 10.11 1.33 -7.90
N VAL A 135 11.36 1.47 -7.44
CA VAL A 135 12.09 0.40 -6.77
C VAL A 135 11.36 -0.11 -5.53
N SER A 136 10.80 0.81 -4.75
CA SER A 136 10.15 0.53 -3.46
C SER A 136 8.63 0.36 -3.53
N LYS A 137 8.03 0.23 -4.72
CA LYS A 137 6.57 0.18 -4.90
C LYS A 137 5.85 -0.98 -4.20
N SER A 138 6.58 -2.03 -3.82
CA SER A 138 6.01 -3.24 -3.19
C SER A 138 6.02 -3.21 -1.66
N VAL A 139 6.46 -2.12 -1.04
CA VAL A 139 6.33 -1.90 0.41
C VAL A 139 5.29 -0.83 0.73
N THR A 140 4.99 -0.64 2.02
CA THR A 140 4.03 0.38 2.45
C THR A 140 4.49 1.79 2.06
N ALA A 141 3.56 2.68 1.75
CA ALA A 141 3.86 4.02 1.26
C ALA A 141 4.89 4.78 2.13
N PRO A 142 4.82 4.80 3.48
CA PRO A 142 5.83 5.48 4.30
C PRO A 142 7.24 4.91 4.12
N VAL A 143 7.35 3.58 4.03
CA VAL A 143 8.64 2.91 3.83
C VAL A 143 9.15 3.14 2.42
N ALA A 144 8.26 3.11 1.43
CA ALA A 144 8.59 3.42 0.03
C ALA A 144 9.15 4.83 -0.12
N MET A 145 8.55 5.82 0.55
CA MET A 145 9.03 7.21 0.57
C MET A 145 10.44 7.30 1.15
N GLY A 146 10.67 6.68 2.32
CA GLY A 146 11.98 6.71 2.97
C GLY A 146 13.08 5.99 2.17
N ILE A 147 12.76 4.90 1.47
CA ILE A 147 13.70 4.23 0.57
C ILE A 147 14.00 5.13 -0.64
N ALA A 148 12.96 5.67 -1.29
CA ALA A 148 13.13 6.54 -2.47
C ALA A 148 14.00 7.75 -2.16
N GLU A 149 13.80 8.39 -1.01
CA GLU A 149 14.62 9.51 -0.56
C GLU A 149 16.11 9.15 -0.44
N GLN A 150 16.40 7.95 0.08
CA GLN A 150 17.79 7.50 0.27
C GLN A 150 18.51 7.12 -1.03
N ILE A 151 17.77 6.71 -2.06
CA ILE A 151 18.35 6.25 -3.35
C ILE A 151 18.21 7.29 -4.48
N GLY A 152 17.70 8.49 -4.19
CA GLY A 152 17.56 9.58 -5.16
C GLY A 152 16.30 9.54 -6.01
N GLY A 153 15.28 8.79 -5.59
CA GLY A 153 13.93 8.82 -6.17
C GLY A 153 13.09 9.97 -5.60
N VAL A 154 11.88 10.14 -6.12
CA VAL A 154 10.90 11.13 -5.65
C VAL A 154 9.95 10.49 -4.63
N PRO A 155 10.02 10.84 -3.31
CA PRO A 155 9.22 10.18 -2.27
C PRO A 155 7.72 10.18 -2.54
N ALA A 156 7.16 11.29 -3.03
CA ALA A 156 5.75 11.40 -3.34
C ALA A 156 5.32 10.42 -4.46
N LEU A 157 6.14 10.24 -5.50
CA LEU A 157 5.89 9.25 -6.55
C LEU A 157 6.00 7.83 -6.02
N ALA A 158 6.97 7.53 -5.18
CA ALA A 158 7.11 6.22 -4.54
C ALA A 158 5.85 5.85 -3.73
N ALA A 159 5.27 6.80 -3.00
CA ALA A 159 4.01 6.60 -2.28
C ALA A 159 2.85 6.30 -3.24
N VAL A 160 2.73 7.04 -4.34
CA VAL A 160 1.70 6.83 -5.37
C VAL A 160 1.87 5.44 -6.00
N PHE A 161 3.08 5.08 -6.41
CA PHE A 161 3.37 3.76 -6.99
C PHE A 161 3.09 2.62 -6.01
N ALA A 162 3.42 2.80 -4.72
CA ALA A 162 3.07 1.82 -3.70
C ALA A 162 1.55 1.65 -3.61
N VAL A 163 0.78 2.72 -3.49
CA VAL A 163 -0.68 2.65 -3.41
C VAL A 163 -1.28 1.99 -4.64
N LEU A 164 -0.86 2.40 -5.85
CA LEU A 164 -1.34 1.80 -7.10
C LEU A 164 -0.99 0.31 -7.19
N THR A 165 0.22 -0.08 -6.81
CA THR A 165 0.64 -1.49 -6.77
C THR A 165 -0.22 -2.30 -5.81
N GLY A 166 -0.49 -1.76 -4.63
CA GLY A 166 -1.39 -2.38 -3.65
C GLY A 166 -2.80 -2.58 -4.18
N LEU A 167 -3.36 -1.56 -4.82
CA LEU A 167 -4.71 -1.59 -5.41
C LEU A 167 -4.79 -2.61 -6.55
N VAL A 168 -3.87 -2.54 -7.51
CA VAL A 168 -3.82 -3.48 -8.65
C VAL A 168 -3.71 -4.91 -8.15
N GLY A 169 -2.83 -5.17 -7.17
CA GLY A 169 -2.68 -6.50 -6.60
C GLY A 169 -3.93 -6.98 -5.86
N ALA A 170 -4.55 -6.14 -5.03
CA ALA A 170 -5.77 -6.49 -4.30
C ALA A 170 -6.94 -6.82 -5.25
N ILE A 171 -7.05 -6.10 -6.37
CA ILE A 171 -8.10 -6.32 -7.38
C ILE A 171 -7.80 -7.57 -8.22
N SER A 172 -6.55 -7.73 -8.68
CA SER A 172 -6.16 -8.79 -9.61
C SER A 172 -5.94 -10.15 -8.95
N ALA A 173 -5.65 -10.20 -7.65
CA ALA A 173 -5.29 -11.42 -6.92
C ALA A 173 -6.28 -12.58 -7.13
N LYS A 174 -7.59 -12.30 -7.01
CA LYS A 174 -8.63 -13.31 -7.21
C LYS A 174 -8.53 -13.99 -8.59
N TYR A 175 -8.34 -13.19 -9.62
CA TYR A 175 -8.29 -13.67 -11.01
C TYR A 175 -6.97 -14.40 -11.30
N LEU A 176 -5.85 -13.87 -10.81
CA LEU A 176 -4.53 -14.48 -10.92
C LEU A 176 -4.47 -15.84 -10.24
N TYR A 177 -4.98 -15.95 -9.02
CA TYR A 177 -4.98 -17.23 -8.30
C TYR A 177 -5.91 -18.27 -8.93
N ALA A 178 -7.01 -17.84 -9.53
CA ALA A 178 -7.89 -18.71 -10.31
C ALA A 178 -7.18 -19.21 -11.59
N LEU A 179 -6.53 -18.30 -12.32
CA LEU A 179 -5.75 -18.62 -13.52
C LEU A 179 -4.60 -19.59 -13.22
N LEU A 180 -3.88 -19.37 -12.13
CA LEU A 180 -2.77 -20.22 -11.68
C LEU A 180 -3.24 -21.48 -10.95
N ARG A 181 -4.56 -21.68 -10.81
CA ARG A 181 -5.19 -22.82 -10.13
C ARG A 181 -4.62 -23.07 -8.73
N ILE A 182 -4.28 -22.01 -8.00
CA ILE A 182 -3.81 -22.13 -6.61
C ILE A 182 -5.00 -22.56 -5.75
N PRO A 183 -4.89 -23.69 -5.00
CA PRO A 183 -6.02 -24.24 -4.27
C PRO A 183 -6.47 -23.33 -3.11
N THR A 184 -7.67 -23.63 -2.55
CA THR A 184 -8.25 -22.97 -1.37
C THR A 184 -8.17 -23.87 -0.13
N ASN A 185 -7.06 -24.54 0.06
CA ASN A 185 -6.71 -25.33 1.25
C ASN A 185 -5.62 -24.60 2.06
N ALA A 186 -5.20 -25.15 3.18
CA ALA A 186 -4.23 -24.51 4.06
C ALA A 186 -2.91 -24.12 3.36
N GLU A 187 -2.38 -24.96 2.47
CA GLU A 187 -1.17 -24.64 1.70
C GLU A 187 -1.44 -23.52 0.67
N GLY A 188 -2.59 -23.56 0.02
CA GLY A 188 -3.00 -22.55 -0.92
C GLY A 188 -3.24 -21.20 -0.26
N TRP A 189 -3.84 -21.15 0.93
CA TRP A 189 -4.01 -19.91 1.68
C TRP A 189 -2.68 -19.30 2.11
N LEU A 190 -1.71 -20.14 2.51
CA LEU A 190 -0.34 -19.68 2.76
C LEU A 190 0.25 -19.03 1.50
N ALA A 191 0.19 -19.72 0.35
CA ALA A 191 0.78 -19.22 -0.89
C ALA A 191 0.09 -17.91 -1.37
N ARG A 192 -1.25 -17.88 -1.37
CA ARG A 192 -2.05 -16.71 -1.76
C ARG A 192 -1.78 -15.51 -0.85
N GLY A 193 -1.84 -15.72 0.47
CA GLY A 193 -1.59 -14.67 1.45
C GLY A 193 -0.17 -14.13 1.35
N TYR A 194 0.81 -15.03 1.34
CA TYR A 194 2.22 -14.64 1.28
C TYR A 194 2.57 -13.88 0.00
N ALA A 195 2.10 -14.35 -1.16
CA ALA A 195 2.32 -13.67 -2.43
C ALA A 195 1.67 -12.28 -2.45
N LEU A 196 0.44 -12.16 -1.92
CA LEU A 196 -0.27 -10.88 -1.92
C LEU A 196 0.37 -9.86 -0.94
N GLY A 197 0.80 -10.32 0.23
CA GLY A 197 1.54 -9.48 1.19
C GLY A 197 2.90 -9.03 0.65
N THR A 198 3.60 -9.90 -0.08
CA THR A 198 4.89 -9.59 -0.73
C THR A 198 4.75 -8.56 -1.85
N ALA A 199 3.74 -8.70 -2.71
CA ALA A 199 3.58 -7.86 -3.90
C ALA A 199 2.81 -6.57 -3.63
N SER A 200 1.83 -6.61 -2.72
CA SER A 200 0.81 -5.56 -2.56
C SER A 200 0.70 -5.02 -1.14
N HIS A 201 1.70 -5.29 -0.32
CA HIS A 201 1.89 -4.76 1.04
C HIS A 201 0.59 -4.70 1.87
N GLY A 202 0.33 -3.59 2.59
CA GLY A 202 -0.81 -3.44 3.51
C GLY A 202 -2.17 -3.54 2.84
N ILE A 203 -2.34 -2.99 1.63
CA ILE A 203 -3.61 -3.06 0.89
C ILE A 203 -3.91 -4.51 0.49
N GLY A 204 -2.89 -5.24 0.02
CA GLY A 204 -2.99 -6.66 -0.28
C GLY A 204 -3.26 -7.50 0.96
N ALA A 205 -2.59 -7.21 2.08
CA ALA A 205 -2.80 -7.91 3.34
C ALA A 205 -4.21 -7.71 3.89
N ALA A 206 -4.74 -6.50 3.82
CA ALA A 206 -6.13 -6.21 4.18
C ALA A 206 -7.11 -7.01 3.30
N ARG A 207 -6.85 -7.09 2.00
CA ARG A 207 -7.68 -7.89 1.09
C ARG A 207 -7.58 -9.39 1.39
N ALA A 208 -6.40 -9.91 1.68
CA ALA A 208 -6.19 -11.31 2.04
C ALA A 208 -7.02 -11.67 3.30
N LEU A 209 -6.96 -10.82 4.34
CA LEU A 209 -7.69 -11.00 5.59
C LEU A 209 -9.21 -11.01 5.40
N GLN A 210 -9.73 -10.22 4.46
CA GLN A 210 -11.16 -10.20 4.14
C GLN A 210 -11.63 -11.48 3.45
N VAL A 211 -10.73 -12.20 2.76
CA VAL A 211 -11.05 -13.43 2.04
C VAL A 211 -10.92 -14.65 2.95
N ASP A 212 -9.85 -14.69 3.73
CA ASP A 212 -9.53 -15.82 4.62
C ASP A 212 -8.57 -15.35 5.72
N GLU A 213 -8.83 -15.71 6.96
CA GLU A 213 -8.03 -15.29 8.13
C GLU A 213 -6.59 -15.80 8.06
N GLU A 214 -6.38 -17.05 7.59
CA GLU A 214 -5.05 -17.64 7.46
C GLU A 214 -4.26 -16.95 6.34
N ALA A 215 -4.89 -16.69 5.19
CA ALA A 215 -4.30 -15.90 4.12
C ALA A 215 -3.92 -14.49 4.59
N GLY A 216 -4.77 -13.84 5.38
CA GLY A 216 -4.47 -12.54 6.00
C GLY A 216 -3.27 -12.58 6.92
N ALA A 217 -3.16 -13.61 7.75
CA ALA A 217 -2.04 -13.78 8.67
C ALA A 217 -0.70 -13.97 7.91
N TYR A 218 -0.69 -14.76 6.83
CA TYR A 218 0.51 -14.92 6.00
C TYR A 218 0.83 -13.69 5.16
N ALA A 219 -0.18 -12.94 4.75
CA ALA A 219 0.04 -11.67 4.06
C ALA A 219 0.65 -10.61 4.99
N GLY A 220 0.19 -10.52 6.24
CA GLY A 220 0.81 -9.67 7.26
C GLY A 220 2.25 -10.06 7.57
N LEU A 221 2.54 -11.36 7.65
CA LEU A 221 3.89 -11.88 7.80
C LEU A 221 4.79 -11.46 6.63
N ALA A 222 4.33 -11.67 5.39
CA ALA A 222 5.08 -11.34 4.18
C ALA A 222 5.35 -9.83 4.07
N LEU A 223 4.33 -9.02 4.35
CA LEU A 223 4.44 -7.57 4.42
C LEU A 223 5.53 -7.12 5.39
N GLY A 224 5.52 -7.64 6.63
CA GLY A 224 6.53 -7.30 7.63
C GLY A 224 7.94 -7.68 7.20
N LEU A 225 8.13 -8.88 6.63
CA LEU A 225 9.42 -9.33 6.10
C LEU A 225 9.88 -8.45 4.92
N GLN A 226 8.96 -8.06 4.02
CA GLN A 226 9.29 -7.18 2.89
C GLN A 226 9.72 -5.79 3.35
N VAL A 227 9.06 -5.22 4.35
CA VAL A 227 9.44 -3.94 4.93
C VAL A 227 10.87 -3.99 5.44
N VAL A 228 11.21 -5.00 6.26
CA VAL A 228 12.57 -5.15 6.82
C VAL A 228 13.59 -5.41 5.71
N LEU A 229 13.28 -6.33 4.80
CA LEU A 229 14.20 -6.71 3.71
C LEU A 229 14.52 -5.52 2.81
N GLN A 230 13.48 -4.83 2.30
CA GLN A 230 13.70 -3.74 1.34
C GLN A 230 14.28 -2.49 1.99
N ALA A 231 13.89 -2.15 3.23
CA ALA A 231 14.43 -1.01 3.94
C ALA A 231 15.94 -1.14 4.23
N LEU A 232 16.44 -2.37 4.40
CA LEU A 232 17.86 -2.63 4.64
C LEU A 232 18.61 -2.87 3.32
N MET A 233 18.09 -3.76 2.45
CA MET A 233 18.83 -4.23 1.28
C MET A 233 18.87 -3.23 0.14
N VAL A 234 17.77 -2.50 -0.11
CA VAL A 234 17.73 -1.58 -1.26
C VAL A 234 18.74 -0.43 -1.10
N PRO A 235 18.76 0.34 0.01
CA PRO A 235 19.76 1.38 0.18
C PRO A 235 21.18 0.84 0.22
N LEU A 236 21.40 -0.36 0.80
CA LEU A 236 22.72 -0.98 0.84
C LEU A 236 23.24 -1.32 -0.57
N VAL A 237 22.41 -1.97 -1.38
CA VAL A 237 22.77 -2.31 -2.76
C VAL A 237 23.08 -1.06 -3.58
N PHE A 238 22.24 -0.02 -3.47
CA PHE A 238 22.47 1.23 -4.19
C PHE A 238 23.78 1.92 -3.76
N ARG A 239 24.13 1.91 -2.48
CA ARG A 239 25.42 2.46 -1.99
C ARG A 239 26.65 1.69 -2.48
N LEU A 240 26.49 0.40 -2.82
CA LEU A 240 27.60 -0.42 -3.30
C LEU A 240 27.79 -0.31 -4.81
N VAL A 241 26.77 0.13 -5.54
CA VAL A 241 26.77 0.20 -7.01
C VAL A 241 26.92 1.64 -7.52
N ALA A 242 26.57 2.64 -6.71
CA ALA A 242 26.75 4.06 -6.99
C ALA A 242 28.15 4.52 -6.61
#